data_7beb46ad6f6bd7aa459c626d9dded384
#
_entry.id   7beb46ad6f6bd7aa459c626d9dded384
#
_cell.length_a   1.000
_cell.length_b   1.000
_cell.length_c   1.000
_cell.angle_alpha   90.00
_cell.angle_beta   90.00
_cell.angle_gamma   90.00
#
_symmetry.space_group_name_H-M   'P 1'
#
loop_
_entity.id
_entity.type
_entity.pdbx_description
1 polymer ?
#
loop_
_entity_poly.entity_id
_entity_poly.type
_entity_poly.pdbx_seq_one_letter_code
_entity_poly.pdbx_strand_id
1 'polypeptide(L)'
;YKRQIREAVAEVESTLGVRITEAYAGISGEFVRCARHTDHVFTYDPQNGVNQGDVDALFDRMRNVQAPDDETIMERIPQHYMVDDAEEVRNPVGSFCKRLSSTFNFILCGKTPLQRLDMALRRLGIRMLGVFPNALATPEAVLSSDEKEEGVAVVDIGGGVTDVAVYY
;
A
#
# COMPACT_ATOMS: atom_id res chain seq x y z
N TYR A 1 -10.00 -19.32 11.15
CA TYR A 1 -8.77 -19.10 10.35
C TYR A 1 -7.77 -20.25 10.43
N LYS A 2 -7.35 -20.72 11.62
CA LYS A 2 -6.31 -21.77 11.77
C LYS A 2 -6.62 -23.06 11.02
N ARG A 3 -7.88 -23.53 11.04
CA ARG A 3 -8.29 -24.75 10.34
C ARG A 3 -8.22 -24.56 8.82
N GLN A 4 -8.73 -23.47 8.32
CA GLN A 4 -8.74 -23.13 6.89
C GLN A 4 -7.33 -22.99 6.32
N ILE A 5 -6.45 -22.25 7.03
CA ILE A 5 -5.04 -22.13 6.62
C ILE A 5 -4.36 -23.51 6.60
N ARG A 6 -4.60 -24.37 7.59
CA ARG A 6 -4.04 -25.74 7.64
C ARG A 6 -4.50 -26.58 6.46
N GLU A 7 -5.80 -26.54 6.14
CA GLU A 7 -6.38 -27.29 5.02
C GLU A 7 -5.77 -26.85 3.69
N ALA A 8 -5.69 -25.52 3.44
CA ALA A 8 -5.10 -24.97 2.24
C ALA A 8 -3.60 -25.30 2.09
N VAL A 9 -2.83 -25.17 3.17
CA VAL A 9 -1.39 -25.52 3.19
C VAL A 9 -1.21 -27.02 2.91
N ALA A 10 -1.97 -27.89 3.57
CA ALA A 10 -1.87 -29.35 3.39
C ALA A 10 -2.21 -29.76 1.95
N GLU A 11 -3.18 -29.12 1.33
CA GLU A 11 -3.56 -29.37 -0.07
C GLU A 11 -2.41 -29.00 -1.02
N VAL A 12 -1.81 -27.81 -0.85
CA VAL A 12 -0.68 -27.36 -1.68
C VAL A 12 0.55 -28.22 -1.47
N GLU A 13 0.90 -28.55 -0.21
CA GLU A 13 2.02 -29.45 0.11
C GLU A 13 1.84 -30.84 -0.51
N SER A 14 0.62 -31.38 -0.45
CA SER A 14 0.28 -32.68 -1.06
C SER A 14 0.37 -32.65 -2.57
N THR A 15 -0.09 -31.57 -3.21
CA THR A 15 -0.12 -31.44 -4.67
C THR A 15 1.27 -31.24 -5.26
N LEU A 16 2.11 -30.41 -4.59
CA LEU A 16 3.42 -30.04 -5.10
C LEU A 16 4.56 -30.91 -4.56
N GLY A 17 4.32 -31.77 -3.56
CA GLY A 17 5.34 -32.58 -2.90
C GLY A 17 6.39 -31.77 -2.15
N VAL A 18 6.07 -30.55 -1.70
CA VAL A 18 6.96 -29.66 -0.98
C VAL A 18 6.42 -29.37 0.41
N ARG A 19 7.30 -28.92 1.32
CA ARG A 19 6.90 -28.45 2.64
C ARG A 19 6.97 -26.94 2.68
N ILE A 20 5.88 -26.29 3.11
CA ILE A 20 5.77 -24.83 3.22
C ILE A 20 6.23 -24.43 4.63
N THR A 21 7.33 -23.72 4.72
CA THR A 21 7.89 -23.19 5.97
C THR A 21 7.82 -21.68 6.09
N GLU A 22 7.56 -21.01 4.96
CA GLU A 22 7.50 -19.56 4.84
C GLU A 22 6.40 -19.16 3.87
N ALA A 23 5.75 -18.01 4.13
CA ALA A 23 4.70 -17.48 3.26
C ALA A 23 4.57 -15.97 3.35
N TYR A 24 4.14 -15.37 2.26
CA TYR A 24 3.49 -14.05 2.27
C TYR A 24 1.99 -14.23 2.51
N ALA A 25 1.37 -13.29 3.18
CA ALA A 25 -0.07 -13.34 3.46
C ALA A 25 -0.79 -12.12 2.91
N GLY A 26 -1.94 -12.34 2.30
CA GLY A 26 -2.90 -11.30 1.95
C GLY A 26 -3.79 -10.97 3.13
N ILE A 27 -4.18 -9.70 3.27
CA ILE A 27 -5.14 -9.26 4.28
C ILE A 27 -6.16 -8.33 3.66
N SER A 28 -7.44 -8.51 4.05
CA SER A 28 -8.56 -7.66 3.67
C SER A 28 -9.60 -7.62 4.78
N GLY A 29 -10.64 -6.80 4.61
CA GLY A 29 -11.72 -6.67 5.56
C GLY A 29 -11.75 -5.31 6.27
N GLU A 30 -12.68 -5.16 7.20
CA GLU A 30 -12.98 -3.91 7.91
C GLU A 30 -11.81 -3.29 8.69
N PHE A 31 -10.78 -4.06 8.97
CA PHE A 31 -9.57 -3.62 9.66
C PHE A 31 -8.47 -3.09 8.73
N VAL A 32 -8.69 -3.10 7.42
CA VAL A 32 -7.86 -2.43 6.42
C VAL A 32 -8.61 -1.21 5.90
N ARG A 33 -7.98 -0.05 5.95
CA ARG A 33 -8.60 1.19 5.48
C ARG A 33 -7.59 2.10 4.79
N CYS A 34 -8.08 2.97 3.92
CA CYS A 34 -7.33 4.03 3.31
C CYS A 34 -7.60 5.35 4.04
N ALA A 35 -6.54 6.11 4.35
CA ALA A 35 -6.62 7.46 4.85
C ALA A 35 -5.77 8.38 3.99
N ARG A 36 -6.30 9.57 3.66
CA ARG A 36 -5.56 10.58 2.92
C ARG A 36 -4.80 11.48 3.87
N HIS A 37 -3.56 11.79 3.52
CA HIS A 37 -2.74 12.77 4.21
C HIS A 37 -2.06 13.67 3.19
N THR A 38 -2.19 14.98 3.36
CA THR A 38 -1.57 15.98 2.49
C THR A 38 -0.52 16.73 3.28
N ASP A 39 0.68 16.87 2.73
CA ASP A 39 1.74 17.72 3.30
C ASP A 39 2.47 18.46 2.17
N HIS A 40 3.37 19.37 2.54
CA HIS A 40 4.08 20.23 1.61
C HIS A 40 5.50 20.51 2.06
N VAL A 41 6.33 20.92 1.12
CA VAL A 41 7.63 21.53 1.33
C VAL A 41 7.71 22.86 0.58
N PHE A 42 8.56 23.76 1.07
CA PHE A 42 8.96 24.93 0.29
C PHE A 42 10.19 24.56 -0.52
N THR A 43 10.20 24.89 -1.81
CA THR A 43 11.31 24.61 -2.70
C THR A 43 12.54 25.39 -2.28
N TYR A 44 13.70 24.74 -2.33
CA TYR A 44 14.97 25.36 -1.93
C TYR A 44 15.34 26.52 -2.84
N ASP A 45 15.14 26.37 -4.15
CA ASP A 45 15.44 27.39 -5.15
C ASP A 45 14.27 27.54 -6.15
N PRO A 46 13.28 28.40 -5.83
CA PRO A 46 12.12 28.59 -6.71
C PRO A 46 12.45 29.12 -8.10
N GLN A 47 13.66 29.69 -8.32
CA GLN A 47 14.06 30.23 -9.62
C GLN A 47 14.64 29.16 -10.55
N ASN A 48 15.18 28.08 -10.00
CA ASN A 48 15.70 26.96 -10.77
C ASN A 48 14.73 25.78 -10.86
N GLY A 49 13.56 25.91 -10.26
CA GLY A 49 12.50 24.89 -10.27
C GLY A 49 12.73 23.79 -9.23
N VAL A 50 11.70 22.97 -9.08
CA VAL A 50 11.70 21.79 -8.19
C VAL A 50 12.78 20.82 -8.62
N ASN A 51 13.62 20.41 -7.69
CA ASN A 51 14.63 19.37 -7.89
C ASN A 51 14.25 18.07 -7.16
N GLN A 52 15.02 17.00 -7.38
CA GLN A 52 14.76 15.71 -6.73
C GLN A 52 14.86 15.81 -5.20
N GLY A 53 15.73 16.68 -4.65
CA GLY A 53 15.85 16.88 -3.21
C GLY A 53 14.58 17.46 -2.56
N ASP A 54 13.84 18.31 -3.27
CA ASP A 54 12.55 18.84 -2.80
C ASP A 54 11.50 17.72 -2.74
N VAL A 55 11.47 16.85 -3.74
CA VAL A 55 10.60 15.66 -3.78
C VAL A 55 10.95 14.70 -2.66
N ASP A 56 12.23 14.40 -2.48
CA ASP A 56 12.72 13.50 -1.41
C ASP A 56 12.39 14.06 -0.02
N ALA A 57 12.52 15.37 0.18
CA ALA A 57 12.15 16.04 1.44
C ALA A 57 10.64 15.89 1.73
N LEU A 58 9.76 15.98 0.72
CA LEU A 58 8.35 15.73 0.87
C LEU A 58 8.06 14.27 1.25
N PHE A 59 8.72 13.30 0.60
CA PHE A 59 8.62 11.89 0.95
C PHE A 59 9.09 11.60 2.38
N ASP A 60 10.18 12.22 2.82
CA ASP A 60 10.69 12.04 4.19
C ASP A 60 9.71 12.57 5.24
N ARG A 61 9.01 13.67 4.96
CA ARG A 61 7.92 14.13 5.83
C ARG A 61 6.80 13.09 5.93
N MET A 62 6.38 12.51 4.79
CA MET A 62 5.35 11.48 4.73
C MET A 62 5.77 10.19 5.44
N ARG A 63 7.06 9.81 5.39
CA ARG A 63 7.60 8.65 6.12
C ARG A 63 7.50 8.83 7.63
N ASN A 64 7.62 10.06 8.12
CA ASN A 64 7.57 10.39 9.54
C ASN A 64 6.16 10.49 10.13
N VAL A 65 5.11 10.43 9.29
CA VAL A 65 3.73 10.40 9.76
C VAL A 65 3.49 9.10 10.54
N GLN A 66 2.99 9.25 11.77
CA GLN A 66 2.71 8.14 12.66
C GLN A 66 1.28 7.62 12.45
N ALA A 67 1.14 6.30 12.51
CA ALA A 67 -0.18 5.68 12.58
C ALA A 67 -0.79 5.86 13.97
N PRO A 68 -2.13 5.77 14.12
CA PRO A 68 -2.78 5.60 15.42
C PRO A 68 -2.18 4.42 16.20
N ASP A 69 -2.30 4.46 17.54
CA ASP A 69 -1.64 3.50 18.43
C ASP A 69 -2.03 2.02 18.18
N ASP A 70 -3.24 1.78 17.73
CA ASP A 70 -3.81 0.46 17.44
C ASP A 70 -3.68 0.02 15.99
N GLU A 71 -3.12 0.88 15.13
CA GLU A 71 -2.93 0.64 13.69
C GLU A 71 -1.45 0.67 13.29
N THR A 72 -1.17 0.19 12.10
CA THR A 72 0.11 0.34 11.42
C THR A 72 -0.12 0.78 9.98
N ILE A 73 0.76 1.63 9.46
CA ILE A 73 0.76 1.98 8.04
C ILE A 73 1.47 0.85 7.30
N MET A 74 0.74 0.20 6.40
CA MET A 74 1.26 -0.86 5.54
C MET A 74 1.92 -0.26 4.29
N GLU A 75 1.26 0.72 3.66
CA GLU A 75 1.75 1.38 2.44
C GLU A 75 1.47 2.87 2.47
N ARG A 76 2.31 3.63 1.77
CA ARG A 76 2.19 5.07 1.54
C ARG A 76 2.26 5.32 0.04
N ILE A 77 1.12 5.58 -0.58
CA ILE A 77 0.98 5.67 -2.04
C ILE A 77 0.84 7.15 -2.41
N PRO A 78 1.87 7.75 -3.03
CA PRO A 78 1.76 9.12 -3.50
C PRO A 78 0.69 9.21 -4.58
N GLN A 79 -0.06 10.28 -4.55
CA GLN A 79 -0.99 10.67 -5.59
C GLN A 79 -0.32 11.76 -6.46
N HIS A 80 -1.10 12.70 -6.97
CA HIS A 80 -0.56 13.80 -7.74
C HIS A 80 0.16 14.82 -6.85
N TYR A 81 1.10 15.55 -7.46
CA TYR A 81 1.74 16.71 -6.84
C TYR A 81 0.96 17.98 -7.21
N MET A 82 0.94 18.93 -6.29
CA MET A 82 0.37 20.25 -6.52
C MET A 82 1.48 21.30 -6.45
N VAL A 83 1.55 22.13 -7.48
CA VAL A 83 2.49 23.23 -7.65
C VAL A 83 1.77 24.54 -7.25
N ASP A 84 2.25 25.20 -6.19
CA ASP A 84 1.65 26.42 -5.61
C ASP A 84 0.12 26.31 -5.35
N ASP A 85 -0.38 25.10 -5.03
CA ASP A 85 -1.80 24.76 -4.82
C ASP A 85 -2.72 25.05 -6.01
N ALA A 86 -2.18 25.24 -7.20
CA ALA A 86 -2.94 25.66 -8.39
C ALA A 86 -2.87 24.63 -9.52
N GLU A 87 -1.73 23.99 -9.72
CA GLU A 87 -1.50 23.08 -10.84
C GLU A 87 -1.19 21.67 -10.34
N GLU A 88 -1.92 20.70 -10.85
CA GLU A 88 -1.70 19.28 -10.59
C GLU A 88 -0.76 18.70 -11.64
N VAL A 89 0.32 18.07 -11.17
CA VAL A 89 1.33 17.46 -12.03
C VAL A 89 1.68 16.04 -11.54
N ARG A 90 1.98 15.14 -12.48
CA ARG A 90 2.47 13.78 -12.16
C ARG A 90 3.95 13.78 -11.80
N ASN A 91 4.75 14.59 -12.50
CA ASN A 91 6.17 14.76 -12.21
C ASN A 91 6.46 16.23 -11.94
N PRO A 92 6.79 16.61 -10.70
CA PRO A 92 7.01 18.01 -10.34
C PRO A 92 8.43 18.50 -10.68
N VAL A 93 9.39 17.63 -10.97
CA VAL A 93 10.77 18.03 -11.22
C VAL A 93 10.88 18.94 -12.44
N GLY A 94 11.48 20.12 -12.24
CA GLY A 94 11.58 21.18 -13.25
C GLY A 94 10.43 22.20 -13.22
N SER A 95 9.35 21.96 -12.47
CA SER A 95 8.27 22.94 -12.29
C SER A 95 8.73 24.11 -11.42
N PHE A 96 8.33 25.32 -11.78
CA PHE A 96 8.65 26.52 -10.98
C PHE A 96 7.57 26.73 -9.93
N CYS A 97 7.91 26.62 -8.66
CA CYS A 97 7.00 26.91 -7.56
C CYS A 97 7.74 27.28 -6.28
N LYS A 98 7.02 27.90 -5.37
CA LYS A 98 7.48 28.16 -4.00
C LYS A 98 7.09 27.03 -3.05
N ARG A 99 5.95 26.38 -3.33
CA ARG A 99 5.37 25.35 -2.51
C ARG A 99 5.03 24.12 -3.36
N LEU A 100 5.66 23.01 -3.01
CA LEU A 100 5.33 21.70 -3.56
C LEU A 100 4.55 20.92 -2.51
N SER A 101 3.35 20.49 -2.83
CA SER A 101 2.54 19.64 -1.96
C SER A 101 2.16 18.34 -2.68
N SER A 102 1.84 17.31 -1.91
CA SER A 102 1.27 16.07 -2.43
C SER A 102 0.32 15.45 -1.41
N THR A 103 -0.67 14.76 -1.93
CA THR A 103 -1.55 13.91 -1.13
C THR A 103 -1.07 12.47 -1.24
N PHE A 104 -1.00 11.79 -0.10
CA PHE A 104 -0.69 10.36 -0.03
C PHE A 104 -1.90 9.58 0.46
N ASN A 105 -2.15 8.45 -0.15
CA ASN A 105 -3.05 7.44 0.38
C ASN A 105 -2.25 6.52 1.31
N PHE A 106 -2.58 6.55 2.60
CA PHE A 106 -2.02 5.65 3.60
C PHE A 106 -2.94 4.46 3.76
N ILE A 107 -2.42 3.28 3.47
CA ILE A 107 -3.14 2.04 3.75
C ILE A 107 -2.77 1.61 5.16
N LEU A 108 -3.76 1.65 6.05
CA LEU A 108 -3.62 1.29 7.45
C LEU A 108 -4.27 -0.06 7.74
N CYS A 109 -3.70 -0.77 8.69
CA CYS A 109 -4.27 -2.01 9.18
C CYS A 109 -4.17 -2.08 10.70
N GLY A 110 -5.20 -2.61 11.34
CA GLY A 110 -5.22 -2.86 12.76
C GLY A 110 -4.10 -3.83 13.20
N LYS A 111 -3.36 -3.51 14.26
CA LYS A 111 -2.28 -4.36 14.79
C LYS A 111 -2.79 -5.72 15.27
N THR A 112 -3.96 -5.75 15.90
CA THR A 112 -4.54 -6.99 16.44
C THR A 112 -4.85 -8.03 15.35
N PRO A 113 -5.51 -7.71 14.22
CA PRO A 113 -5.68 -8.63 13.11
C PRO A 113 -4.37 -9.18 12.55
N LEU A 114 -3.36 -8.32 12.40
CA LEU A 114 -2.01 -8.74 11.93
C LEU A 114 -1.36 -9.73 12.88
N GLN A 115 -1.40 -9.46 14.19
CA GLN A 115 -0.86 -10.36 15.20
C GLN A 115 -1.59 -11.70 15.22
N ARG A 116 -2.92 -11.72 15.05
CA ARG A 116 -3.71 -12.95 14.97
C ARG A 116 -3.34 -13.79 13.76
N LEU A 117 -3.09 -13.14 12.61
CA LEU A 117 -2.64 -13.81 11.39
C LEU A 117 -1.25 -14.43 11.58
N ASP A 118 -0.28 -13.67 12.08
CA ASP A 118 1.08 -14.16 12.38
C ASP A 118 1.06 -15.34 13.36
N MET A 119 0.31 -15.23 14.46
CA MET A 119 0.16 -16.33 15.41
C MET A 119 -0.48 -17.58 14.79
N ALA A 120 -1.43 -17.42 13.87
CA ALA A 120 -2.07 -18.54 13.18
C ALA A 120 -1.06 -19.30 12.30
N LEU A 121 -0.23 -18.58 11.54
CA LEU A 121 0.83 -19.15 10.71
C LEU A 121 1.92 -19.81 11.53
N ARG A 122 2.44 -19.14 12.57
CA ARG A 122 3.46 -19.71 13.50
C ARG A 122 3.02 -21.01 14.14
N ARG A 123 1.74 -21.13 14.51
CA ARG A 123 1.19 -22.39 15.09
C ARG A 123 1.13 -23.55 14.08
N LEU A 124 1.33 -23.28 12.80
CA LEU A 124 1.46 -24.28 11.73
C LEU A 124 2.93 -24.49 11.32
N GLY A 125 3.88 -23.82 11.99
CA GLY A 125 5.29 -23.87 11.67
C GLY A 125 5.67 -23.03 10.46
N ILE A 126 4.83 -22.08 10.07
CA ILE A 126 5.04 -21.21 8.90
C ILE A 126 5.49 -19.83 9.37
N ARG A 127 6.60 -19.34 8.84
CA ARG A 127 7.09 -17.99 9.07
C ARG A 127 6.43 -17.03 8.10
N MET A 128 5.80 -15.97 8.58
CA MET A 128 5.28 -14.90 7.75
C MET A 128 6.42 -13.99 7.30
N LEU A 129 6.69 -13.93 5.99
CA LEU A 129 7.73 -13.09 5.39
C LEU A 129 7.26 -11.65 5.19
N GLY A 130 5.98 -11.47 4.91
CA GLY A 130 5.34 -10.18 4.74
C GLY A 130 3.83 -10.31 4.66
N VAL A 131 3.15 -9.18 4.76
CA VAL A 131 1.70 -9.09 4.63
C VAL A 131 1.35 -7.92 3.72
N PHE A 132 0.39 -8.13 2.82
CA PHE A 132 -0.04 -7.14 1.84
C PHE A 132 -1.56 -6.98 1.86
N PRO A 133 -2.10 -5.76 1.70
CA PRO A 133 -3.52 -5.56 1.43
C PRO A 133 -3.92 -6.23 0.11
N ASN A 134 -4.97 -7.04 0.11
CA ASN A 134 -5.43 -7.69 -1.13
C ASN A 134 -5.82 -6.67 -2.20
N ALA A 135 -6.42 -5.54 -1.80
CA ALA A 135 -6.75 -4.45 -2.72
C ALA A 135 -5.53 -3.91 -3.50
N LEU A 136 -4.30 -4.08 -3.00
CA LEU A 136 -3.07 -3.72 -3.72
C LEU A 136 -2.45 -4.92 -4.44
N ALA A 137 -2.52 -6.11 -3.86
CA ALA A 137 -1.88 -7.30 -4.41
C ALA A 137 -2.61 -7.85 -5.64
N THR A 138 -3.95 -7.87 -5.63
CA THR A 138 -4.76 -8.39 -6.74
C THR A 138 -4.52 -7.61 -8.04
N PRO A 139 -4.50 -6.26 -8.07
CA PRO A 139 -4.20 -5.49 -9.28
C PRO A 139 -2.82 -5.79 -9.88
N GLU A 140 -1.81 -6.06 -9.04
CA GLU A 140 -0.47 -6.40 -9.54
C GLU A 140 -0.44 -7.73 -10.31
N ALA A 141 -1.36 -8.63 -10.02
CA ALA A 141 -1.44 -9.93 -10.68
C ALA A 141 -2.27 -9.90 -11.97
N VAL A 142 -3.20 -8.96 -12.12
CA VAL A 142 -4.20 -8.98 -13.20
C VAL A 142 -4.13 -7.81 -14.17
N LEU A 143 -3.47 -6.70 -13.80
CA LEU A 143 -3.38 -5.49 -14.63
C LEU A 143 -2.00 -5.34 -15.26
N SER A 144 -1.98 -4.88 -16.51
CA SER A 144 -0.80 -4.32 -17.16
C SER A 144 -0.52 -2.88 -16.69
N SER A 145 0.68 -2.39 -16.96
CA SER A 145 1.03 -0.98 -16.69
C SER A 145 0.15 -0.01 -17.46
N ASP A 146 -0.13 -0.33 -18.72
CA ASP A 146 -0.94 0.52 -19.61
C ASP A 146 -2.37 0.68 -19.08
N GLU A 147 -3.00 -0.42 -18.61
CA GLU A 147 -4.34 -0.36 -18.01
C GLU A 147 -4.38 0.49 -16.73
N LYS A 148 -3.31 0.46 -15.92
CA LYS A 148 -3.19 1.32 -14.74
C LYS A 148 -3.06 2.79 -15.11
N GLU A 149 -2.36 3.11 -16.21
CA GLU A 149 -2.19 4.50 -16.70
C GLU A 149 -3.43 5.05 -17.39
N GLU A 150 -4.18 4.21 -18.12
CA GLU A 150 -5.42 4.59 -18.79
C GLU A 150 -6.61 4.80 -17.84
N GLY A 151 -6.50 4.25 -16.64
CA GLY A 151 -7.54 4.28 -15.61
C GLY A 151 -8.41 3.05 -15.59
N VAL A 152 -8.44 2.36 -14.45
CA VAL A 152 -9.14 1.09 -14.28
C VAL A 152 -9.59 0.89 -12.83
N ALA A 153 -10.69 0.19 -12.64
CA ALA A 153 -11.13 -0.30 -11.34
C ALA A 153 -11.05 -1.84 -11.30
N VAL A 154 -10.38 -2.36 -10.27
CA VAL A 154 -10.37 -3.79 -9.97
C VAL A 154 -11.31 -4.05 -8.81
N VAL A 155 -12.21 -5.01 -8.98
CA VAL A 155 -13.16 -5.45 -7.95
C VAL A 155 -12.93 -6.94 -7.70
N ASP A 156 -12.38 -7.26 -6.52
CA ASP A 156 -12.14 -8.64 -6.07
C ASP A 156 -13.26 -9.07 -5.14
N ILE A 157 -14.14 -9.95 -5.63
CA ILE A 157 -15.35 -10.40 -4.92
C ILE A 157 -15.06 -11.74 -4.24
N GLY A 158 -14.70 -11.68 -2.97
CA GLY A 158 -14.48 -12.87 -2.13
C GLY A 158 -15.76 -13.41 -1.48
N GLY A 159 -15.61 -14.47 -0.68
CA GLY A 159 -16.72 -15.12 0.01
C GLY A 159 -17.30 -14.33 1.19
N GLY A 160 -16.63 -13.30 1.68
CA GLY A 160 -17.07 -12.50 2.83
C GLY A 160 -16.60 -11.05 2.80
N VAL A 161 -15.74 -10.71 1.85
CA VAL A 161 -15.18 -9.36 1.66
C VAL A 161 -15.10 -9.08 0.17
N THR A 162 -15.31 -7.83 -0.20
CA THR A 162 -15.05 -7.32 -1.55
C THR A 162 -14.00 -6.22 -1.43
N ASP A 163 -12.87 -6.39 -2.11
CA ASP A 163 -11.80 -5.41 -2.21
C ASP A 163 -11.93 -4.61 -3.51
N VAL A 164 -11.70 -3.31 -3.45
CA VAL A 164 -11.77 -2.42 -4.62
C VAL A 164 -10.51 -1.56 -4.67
N ALA A 165 -9.86 -1.54 -5.84
CA ALA A 165 -8.78 -0.62 -6.15
C ALA A 165 -9.11 0.17 -7.42
N VAL A 166 -8.82 1.48 -7.42
CA VAL A 166 -9.06 2.37 -8.57
C VAL A 166 -7.74 3.06 -8.91
N TYR A 167 -7.38 2.98 -10.18
CA TYR A 167 -6.25 3.66 -10.80
C TYR A 167 -6.79 4.73 -11.77
N TYR A 168 -6.20 5.93 -11.77
CA TYR A 168 -6.62 7.05 -12.62
C TYR A 168 -5.48 8.05 -12.86
#